data_6f04923e59aa16aa6689d5314c27870b
#
_entry.id   6f04923e59aa16aa6689d5314c27870b
#
_cell.length_a   1.000
_cell.length_b   1.000
_cell.length_c   1.000
_cell.angle_alpha   90.00
_cell.angle_beta   90.00
_cell.angle_gamma   90.00
#
_symmetry.space_group_name_H-M   'P 1'
#
loop_
_entity.id
_entity.type
_entity.pdbx_description
1 polymer ?
#
loop_
_entity_poly.entity_id
_entity_poly.type
_entity_poly.pdbx_seq_one_letter_code
_entity_poly.pdbx_strand_id
1 'polypeptide(L)'
;MNKEDIVIFIFRRDLRINDNLAFIKAKEYCKKHGFKLLPIFIFNPKQIDKRKNNYYSQHSVNFMIKCLEELNDTLDRYLHFYESETDTDILMKYKNLKAIFFNRDYTPYAKMRDKTIEVMCYDHPNRPYTFTYEDYTLFKVDCSIKTGAGNSYKTYTPFYNKCIKNIDSLQEMKDQHPSFKDFKDVLYEKPKTKYDLFKYYDETIVIPTPGRIEAMKKFSDIRRFKDYKNTRDDPTVDGTTKLSPYMKFGCLSVREVFNKASQAFDYKHQLVKELLWREFYAHLTHHNQHILAAQIGKKNKPFQIKYASHRIWKTYKNKSEIKIQQEWIQSWKEGNTGFPFVDAGMRQLNATGWMHNRLRMVTAMFFTKDMMVDWRIGEQFFAQSLVDYDPASNNGGWQWCASIGADAAPYFRIFNPYRQSESFDPDCKFIKKWIPELSNVDNKHIHKWNINHKKYTDIKYPIPMLEHSESIKIIKSIFKKLN
;
A
#
# COMPACT_ATOMS: atom_id res chain seq x y z
N MET A 1 -35.39 26.02 -18.01
CA MET A 1 -34.33 25.26 -18.68
C MET A 1 -34.33 23.83 -18.14
N ASN A 2 -34.61 22.85 -18.97
CA ASN A 2 -34.47 21.45 -18.55
C ASN A 2 -33.02 21.23 -18.17
N LYS A 3 -32.74 20.85 -16.92
CA LYS A 3 -31.39 20.48 -16.48
C LYS A 3 -30.94 19.26 -17.31
N GLU A 4 -29.78 19.35 -17.95
CA GLU A 4 -29.17 18.23 -18.65
C GLU A 4 -29.06 17.00 -17.73
N ASP A 5 -29.39 15.84 -18.23
CA ASP A 5 -29.21 14.59 -17.50
C ASP A 5 -27.72 14.27 -17.30
N ILE A 6 -27.36 13.86 -16.11
CA ILE A 6 -25.95 13.67 -15.74
C ILE A 6 -25.64 12.21 -15.36
N VAL A 7 -24.40 11.88 -15.63
CA VAL A 7 -23.72 10.68 -15.16
C VAL A 7 -22.58 11.11 -14.24
N ILE A 8 -22.50 10.59 -13.04
CA ILE A 8 -21.42 10.90 -12.11
C ILE A 8 -20.36 9.80 -12.19
N PHE A 9 -19.09 10.22 -12.35
CA PHE A 9 -17.94 9.36 -12.12
C PHE A 9 -17.24 9.75 -10.82
N ILE A 10 -17.04 8.79 -9.92
CA ILE A 10 -16.39 9.00 -8.63
C ILE A 10 -14.93 8.52 -8.70
N PHE A 11 -13.99 9.46 -8.78
CA PHE A 11 -12.56 9.13 -8.59
C PHE A 11 -12.27 8.74 -7.14
N ARG A 12 -11.38 7.76 -6.96
CA ARG A 12 -10.97 7.26 -5.63
C ARG A 12 -9.46 7.00 -5.58
N ARG A 13 -9.01 5.78 -5.85
CA ARG A 13 -7.59 5.41 -5.95
C ARG A 13 -7.23 5.03 -7.40
N ASP A 14 -7.70 5.82 -8.31
CA ASP A 14 -7.61 5.64 -9.77
C ASP A 14 -7.39 7.01 -10.45
N LEU A 15 -6.44 7.80 -9.89
CA LEU A 15 -6.23 9.22 -10.20
C LEU A 15 -5.55 9.41 -11.57
N ARG A 16 -6.24 9.01 -12.64
CA ARG A 16 -5.82 9.14 -14.03
C ARG A 16 -7.01 9.07 -14.97
N ILE A 17 -6.86 9.59 -16.19
CA ILE A 17 -7.83 9.41 -17.29
C ILE A 17 -7.44 8.22 -18.19
N ASN A 18 -6.14 7.95 -18.35
CA ASN A 18 -5.60 6.88 -19.17
C ASN A 18 -5.85 5.52 -18.53
N ASP A 19 -6.29 4.56 -19.33
CA ASP A 19 -6.59 3.18 -18.89
C ASP A 19 -7.46 3.09 -17.62
N ASN A 20 -8.34 4.09 -17.41
CA ASN A 20 -9.31 4.10 -16.32
C ASN A 20 -10.64 3.51 -16.83
N LEU A 21 -10.85 2.20 -16.54
CA LEU A 21 -11.94 1.43 -17.16
C LEU A 21 -13.31 2.05 -16.93
N ALA A 22 -13.65 2.39 -15.69
CA ALA A 22 -14.97 2.93 -15.38
C ALA A 22 -15.15 4.35 -15.96
N PHE A 23 -14.08 5.18 -15.99
CA PHE A 23 -14.16 6.53 -16.54
C PHE A 23 -14.36 6.52 -18.07
N ILE A 24 -13.66 5.62 -18.76
CA ILE A 24 -13.82 5.43 -20.22
C ILE A 24 -15.24 4.92 -20.52
N LYS A 25 -15.75 3.96 -19.74
CA LYS A 25 -17.11 3.44 -19.91
C LYS A 25 -18.18 4.48 -19.59
N ALA A 26 -17.97 5.35 -18.61
CA ALA A 26 -18.85 6.47 -18.31
C ALA A 26 -18.94 7.44 -19.50
N LYS A 27 -17.80 7.76 -20.13
CA LYS A 27 -17.77 8.58 -21.37
C LYS A 27 -18.57 7.93 -22.49
N GLU A 28 -18.35 6.64 -22.76
CA GLU A 28 -19.08 5.89 -23.80
C GLU A 28 -20.59 5.90 -23.53
N TYR A 29 -20.99 5.71 -22.27
CA TYR A 29 -22.40 5.75 -21.85
C TYR A 29 -23.00 7.14 -22.07
N CYS A 30 -22.30 8.21 -21.71
CA CYS A 30 -22.75 9.59 -21.95
C CYS A 30 -22.93 9.87 -23.44
N LYS A 31 -21.97 9.50 -24.29
CA LYS A 31 -22.08 9.67 -25.75
C LYS A 31 -23.29 8.94 -26.33
N LYS A 32 -23.54 7.71 -25.88
CA LYS A 32 -24.65 6.89 -26.36
C LYS A 32 -26.02 7.47 -26.01
N HIS A 33 -26.16 8.07 -24.82
CA HIS A 33 -27.45 8.52 -24.29
C HIS A 33 -27.67 10.04 -24.35
N GLY A 34 -26.67 10.81 -24.83
CA GLY A 34 -26.75 12.26 -24.83
C GLY A 34 -26.65 12.90 -23.45
N PHE A 35 -26.05 12.21 -22.47
CA PHE A 35 -25.89 12.69 -21.11
C PHE A 35 -24.56 13.41 -20.91
N LYS A 36 -24.44 14.17 -19.83
CA LYS A 36 -23.21 14.85 -19.43
C LYS A 36 -22.50 14.11 -18.30
N LEU A 37 -21.18 14.05 -18.37
CA LEU A 37 -20.30 13.37 -17.41
C LEU A 37 -19.78 14.38 -16.38
N LEU A 38 -20.09 14.15 -15.12
CA LEU A 38 -19.61 14.91 -13.97
C LEU A 38 -18.55 14.11 -13.21
N PRO A 39 -17.25 14.39 -13.39
CA PRO A 39 -16.20 13.78 -12.61
C PRO A 39 -16.15 14.43 -11.21
N ILE A 40 -16.14 13.62 -10.16
CA ILE A 40 -16.08 14.09 -8.78
C ILE A 40 -15.00 13.35 -7.98
N PHE A 41 -14.47 14.03 -6.96
CA PHE A 41 -13.72 13.42 -5.87
C PHE A 41 -14.31 13.86 -4.52
N ILE A 42 -14.52 12.91 -3.61
CA ILE A 42 -15.12 13.17 -2.29
C ILE A 42 -14.07 12.92 -1.22
N PHE A 43 -13.68 13.99 -0.52
CA PHE A 43 -12.87 13.90 0.69
C PHE A 43 -13.73 13.41 1.84
N ASN A 44 -13.47 12.18 2.31
CA ASN A 44 -14.17 11.62 3.45
C ASN A 44 -13.37 11.88 4.73
N PRO A 45 -13.92 12.59 5.72
CA PRO A 45 -13.25 12.86 6.99
C PRO A 45 -12.76 11.60 7.72
N LYS A 46 -13.44 10.46 7.55
CA LYS A 46 -12.99 9.17 8.10
C LYS A 46 -11.68 8.65 7.47
N GLN A 47 -11.25 9.23 6.34
CA GLN A 47 -9.99 8.87 5.66
C GLN A 47 -8.91 9.93 5.86
N ILE A 48 -9.30 11.22 5.87
CA ILE A 48 -8.36 12.35 5.83
C ILE A 48 -8.24 13.13 7.14
N ASP A 49 -9.04 12.83 8.19
CA ASP A 49 -8.90 13.44 9.51
C ASP A 49 -8.14 12.49 10.44
N LYS A 50 -6.98 12.95 10.94
CA LYS A 50 -6.12 12.21 11.87
C LYS A 50 -6.87 11.77 13.15
N ARG A 51 -7.87 12.52 13.59
CA ARG A 51 -8.67 12.21 14.81
C ARG A 51 -9.68 11.09 14.55
N LYS A 52 -10.11 10.90 13.28
CA LYS A 52 -11.12 9.92 12.89
C LYS A 52 -10.49 8.66 12.28
N ASN A 53 -9.25 8.72 11.80
CA ASN A 53 -8.56 7.65 11.11
C ASN A 53 -7.30 7.20 11.85
N ASN A 54 -7.37 6.07 12.54
CA ASN A 54 -6.22 5.47 13.22
C ASN A 54 -5.10 5.01 12.27
N TYR A 55 -5.34 4.99 10.97
CA TYR A 55 -4.39 4.64 9.90
C TYR A 55 -4.01 5.86 9.06
N TYR A 56 -4.24 7.06 9.58
CA TYR A 56 -3.93 8.31 8.89
C TYR A 56 -2.43 8.47 8.66
N SER A 57 -2.05 8.82 7.42
CA SER A 57 -0.68 9.17 7.04
C SER A 57 -0.66 10.53 6.33
N GLN A 58 0.06 11.50 6.88
CA GLN A 58 0.24 12.80 6.23
C GLN A 58 1.00 12.68 4.91
N HIS A 59 2.01 11.79 4.83
CA HIS A 59 2.71 11.50 3.57
C HIS A 59 1.73 11.04 2.48
N SER A 60 0.80 10.15 2.84
CA SER A 60 -0.21 9.62 1.91
C SER A 60 -1.20 10.69 1.46
N VAL A 61 -1.66 11.54 2.38
CA VAL A 61 -2.58 12.65 2.09
C VAL A 61 -1.90 13.69 1.20
N ASN A 62 -0.67 14.11 1.52
CA ASN A 62 0.09 15.06 0.69
C ASN A 62 0.29 14.54 -0.75
N PHE A 63 0.67 13.27 -0.87
CA PHE A 63 0.86 12.65 -2.19
C PHE A 63 -0.45 12.62 -2.99
N MET A 64 -1.56 12.25 -2.34
CA MET A 64 -2.89 12.22 -2.95
C MET A 64 -3.31 13.61 -3.45
N ILE A 65 -3.13 14.66 -2.62
CA ILE A 65 -3.50 16.04 -2.98
C ILE A 65 -2.77 16.48 -4.24
N LYS A 66 -1.47 16.23 -4.32
CA LYS A 66 -0.67 16.58 -5.51
C LYS A 66 -1.06 15.76 -6.74
N CYS A 67 -1.44 14.49 -6.59
CA CYS A 67 -1.97 13.69 -7.69
C CYS A 67 -3.34 14.20 -8.14
N LEU A 68 -4.19 14.69 -7.23
CA LEU A 68 -5.48 15.30 -7.57
C LEU A 68 -5.31 16.65 -8.25
N GLU A 69 -4.30 17.45 -7.89
CA GLU A 69 -3.95 18.69 -8.56
C GLU A 69 -3.62 18.41 -10.04
N GLU A 70 -2.69 17.47 -10.32
CA GLU A 70 -2.31 17.09 -11.67
C GLU A 70 -3.48 16.50 -12.47
N LEU A 71 -4.30 15.65 -11.84
CA LEU A 71 -5.50 15.11 -12.48
C LEU A 71 -6.50 16.21 -12.84
N ASN A 72 -6.71 17.19 -11.97
CA ASN A 72 -7.61 18.31 -12.20
C ASN A 72 -7.11 19.18 -13.35
N ASP A 73 -5.81 19.45 -13.44
CA ASP A 73 -5.22 20.16 -14.56
C ASP A 73 -5.32 19.34 -15.86
N THR A 74 -5.13 18.01 -15.82
CA THR A 74 -5.34 17.10 -16.96
C THR A 74 -6.78 17.13 -17.47
N LEU A 75 -7.75 17.32 -16.57
CA LEU A 75 -9.18 17.47 -16.89
C LEU A 75 -9.59 18.92 -17.14
N ASP A 76 -8.65 19.81 -17.42
CA ASP A 76 -8.92 21.24 -17.66
C ASP A 76 -9.83 21.85 -16.58
N ARG A 77 -9.65 21.40 -15.33
CA ARG A 77 -10.38 21.85 -14.14
C ARG A 77 -11.88 21.52 -14.12
N TYR A 78 -12.28 20.46 -14.79
CA TYR A 78 -13.64 19.91 -14.71
C TYR A 78 -13.87 18.99 -13.52
N LEU A 79 -12.86 18.67 -12.71
CA LEU A 79 -13.01 17.80 -11.54
C LEU A 79 -13.65 18.57 -10.37
N HIS A 80 -14.79 18.08 -9.89
CA HIS A 80 -15.49 18.66 -8.73
C HIS A 80 -15.02 18.00 -7.44
N PHE A 81 -14.70 18.81 -6.46
CA PHE A 81 -14.29 18.34 -5.13
C PHE A 81 -15.41 18.57 -4.12
N TYR A 82 -15.66 17.56 -3.32
CA TYR A 82 -16.62 17.60 -2.23
C TYR A 82 -15.97 17.10 -0.93
N GLU A 83 -16.59 17.48 0.20
CA GLU A 83 -16.30 16.93 1.51
C GLU A 83 -17.58 16.36 2.09
N SER A 84 -17.56 15.06 2.44
CA SER A 84 -18.71 14.40 3.05
C SER A 84 -18.30 13.12 3.76
N GLU A 85 -19.01 12.77 4.83
CA GLU A 85 -18.84 11.48 5.50
C GLU A 85 -19.40 10.30 4.70
N THR A 86 -20.32 10.58 3.77
CA THR A 86 -20.89 9.57 2.88
C THR A 86 -20.92 10.05 1.42
N ASP A 87 -20.69 9.15 0.48
CA ASP A 87 -20.80 9.45 -0.95
C ASP A 87 -22.28 9.78 -1.29
N THR A 88 -23.22 9.15 -0.61
CA THR A 88 -24.67 9.27 -0.85
C THR A 88 -25.19 10.68 -0.63
N ASP A 89 -24.67 11.42 0.38
CA ASP A 89 -25.08 12.82 0.64
C ASP A 89 -24.78 13.76 -0.54
N ILE A 90 -23.73 13.47 -1.29
CA ILE A 90 -23.37 14.23 -2.48
C ILE A 90 -24.25 13.81 -3.66
N LEU A 91 -24.43 12.50 -3.85
CA LEU A 91 -25.17 11.94 -4.98
C LEU A 91 -26.65 12.36 -4.95
N MET A 92 -27.27 12.39 -3.78
CA MET A 92 -28.67 12.81 -3.58
C MET A 92 -28.97 14.28 -3.93
N LYS A 93 -27.94 15.14 -4.03
CA LYS A 93 -28.10 16.55 -4.45
C LYS A 93 -28.44 16.69 -5.94
N TYR A 94 -28.19 15.67 -6.74
CA TYR A 94 -28.32 15.70 -8.20
C TYR A 94 -29.63 15.03 -8.66
N LYS A 95 -30.73 15.79 -8.65
CA LYS A 95 -32.07 15.28 -9.03
C LYS A 95 -32.15 14.74 -10.48
N ASN A 96 -31.23 15.15 -11.36
CA ASN A 96 -31.13 14.71 -12.76
C ASN A 96 -30.09 13.59 -12.97
N LEU A 97 -29.67 12.90 -11.91
CA LEU A 97 -28.71 11.79 -11.95
C LEU A 97 -29.33 10.57 -12.66
N LYS A 98 -28.62 10.02 -13.67
CA LYS A 98 -29.05 8.85 -14.45
C LYS A 98 -28.18 7.63 -14.20
N ALA A 99 -26.87 7.83 -13.95
CA ALA A 99 -25.97 6.73 -13.66
C ALA A 99 -24.77 7.18 -12.82
N ILE A 100 -24.20 6.23 -12.11
CA ILE A 100 -23.01 6.39 -11.28
C ILE A 100 -21.98 5.36 -11.73
N PHE A 101 -20.75 5.83 -11.98
CA PHE A 101 -19.63 4.99 -12.38
C PHE A 101 -18.49 5.13 -11.39
N PHE A 102 -17.85 4.01 -11.01
CA PHE A 102 -16.61 3.99 -10.24
C PHE A 102 -15.89 2.65 -10.39
N ASN A 103 -14.57 2.66 -10.10
CA ASN A 103 -13.79 1.46 -9.99
C ASN A 103 -13.89 0.86 -8.58
N ARG A 104 -14.00 -0.47 -8.50
CA ARG A 104 -14.15 -1.21 -7.24
C ARG A 104 -12.87 -1.18 -6.40
N ASP A 105 -13.04 -1.18 -5.10
CA ASP A 105 -12.01 -1.50 -4.12
C ASP A 105 -12.51 -2.67 -3.25
N TYR A 106 -11.58 -3.45 -2.69
CA TYR A 106 -11.91 -4.72 -2.03
C TYR A 106 -11.76 -4.71 -0.52
N THR A 107 -11.43 -3.55 0.07
CA THR A 107 -11.41 -3.41 1.52
C THR A 107 -12.82 -3.51 2.12
N PRO A 108 -12.97 -3.98 3.38
CA PRO A 108 -14.28 -4.03 4.04
C PRO A 108 -15.01 -2.67 4.05
N TYR A 109 -14.26 -1.58 4.28
CA TYR A 109 -14.78 -0.22 4.21
C TYR A 109 -15.35 0.12 2.82
N ALA A 110 -14.57 -0.15 1.77
CA ALA A 110 -14.99 0.16 0.41
C ALA A 110 -16.22 -0.64 -0.01
N LYS A 111 -16.29 -1.93 0.33
CA LYS A 111 -17.46 -2.77 0.03
C LYS A 111 -18.71 -2.24 0.74
N MET A 112 -18.60 -1.82 1.99
CA MET A 112 -19.73 -1.24 2.72
C MET A 112 -20.18 0.08 2.09
N ARG A 113 -19.24 0.97 1.76
CA ARG A 113 -19.50 2.24 1.07
C ARG A 113 -20.21 2.01 -0.28
N ASP A 114 -19.70 1.08 -1.09
CA ASP A 114 -20.27 0.79 -2.41
C ASP A 114 -21.68 0.23 -2.28
N LYS A 115 -21.94 -0.60 -1.25
CA LYS A 115 -23.27 -1.10 -0.94
C LYS A 115 -24.24 0.01 -0.54
N THR A 116 -23.80 1.03 0.19
CA THR A 116 -24.67 2.19 0.52
C THR A 116 -25.07 2.99 -0.71
N ILE A 117 -24.20 3.10 -1.72
CA ILE A 117 -24.54 3.74 -3.00
C ILE A 117 -25.62 2.92 -3.73
N GLU A 118 -25.48 1.60 -3.81
CA GLU A 118 -26.50 0.73 -4.43
C GLU A 118 -27.87 0.89 -3.75
N VAL A 119 -27.90 0.89 -2.40
CA VAL A 119 -29.14 1.10 -1.65
C VAL A 119 -29.75 2.49 -1.93
N MET A 120 -28.93 3.54 -1.90
CA MET A 120 -29.36 4.91 -2.20
C MET A 120 -30.01 5.03 -3.58
N CYS A 121 -29.54 4.28 -4.57
CA CYS A 121 -30.12 4.32 -5.92
C CYS A 121 -31.61 3.89 -5.96
N TYR A 122 -32.07 3.02 -5.05
CA TYR A 122 -33.49 2.65 -4.95
C TYR A 122 -34.35 3.80 -4.40
N ASP A 123 -33.79 4.59 -3.48
CA ASP A 123 -34.51 5.70 -2.82
C ASP A 123 -34.41 7.00 -3.63
N HIS A 124 -33.48 7.08 -4.59
CA HIS A 124 -33.32 8.27 -5.42
C HIS A 124 -34.50 8.43 -6.41
N PRO A 125 -35.02 9.65 -6.63
CA PRO A 125 -36.18 9.91 -7.48
C PRO A 125 -36.05 9.33 -8.92
N ASN A 126 -34.85 9.37 -9.49
CA ASN A 126 -34.57 8.87 -10.82
C ASN A 126 -34.06 7.41 -10.85
N ARG A 127 -33.86 6.75 -9.72
CA ARG A 127 -33.31 5.41 -9.60
C ARG A 127 -32.10 5.18 -10.53
N PRO A 128 -30.98 5.94 -10.35
CA PRO A 128 -29.86 5.89 -11.24
C PRO A 128 -29.23 4.50 -11.28
N TYR A 129 -28.71 4.09 -12.43
CA TYR A 129 -27.95 2.86 -12.55
C TYR A 129 -26.57 2.99 -11.92
N THR A 130 -26.06 1.92 -11.30
CA THR A 130 -24.68 1.84 -10.79
C THR A 130 -23.85 0.91 -11.64
N PHE A 131 -22.75 1.40 -12.19
CA PHE A 131 -21.80 0.64 -13.00
C PHE A 131 -20.44 0.62 -12.32
N THR A 132 -19.93 -0.58 -12.08
CA THR A 132 -18.65 -0.77 -11.39
C THR A 132 -17.69 -1.63 -12.19
N TYR A 133 -16.39 -1.30 -12.16
CA TYR A 133 -15.37 -1.99 -12.93
C TYR A 133 -14.20 -2.39 -12.04
N GLU A 134 -13.50 -3.44 -12.42
CA GLU A 134 -12.27 -3.87 -11.76
C GLU A 134 -11.08 -3.20 -12.42
N ASP A 135 -10.40 -2.34 -11.69
CA ASP A 135 -9.26 -1.56 -12.18
C ASP A 135 -7.99 -1.78 -11.35
N TYR A 136 -8.17 -2.22 -10.09
CA TYR A 136 -7.10 -2.38 -9.12
C TYR A 136 -6.25 -3.64 -9.38
N THR A 137 -6.84 -4.70 -9.91
CA THR A 137 -6.19 -6.00 -10.17
C THR A 137 -6.09 -6.30 -11.66
N LEU A 138 -5.14 -7.17 -12.03
CA LEU A 138 -5.00 -7.71 -13.39
C LEU A 138 -6.12 -8.72 -13.67
N PHE A 139 -6.34 -9.62 -12.71
CA PHE A 139 -7.33 -10.68 -12.82
C PHE A 139 -8.56 -10.34 -11.98
N LYS A 140 -9.74 -10.68 -12.49
CA LYS A 140 -10.98 -10.52 -11.73
C LYS A 140 -10.92 -11.34 -10.45
N VAL A 141 -11.08 -10.69 -9.31
CA VAL A 141 -10.91 -11.31 -7.99
C VAL A 141 -11.98 -12.38 -7.68
N ASP A 142 -13.18 -12.23 -8.23
CA ASP A 142 -14.31 -13.12 -7.91
C ASP A 142 -14.25 -14.48 -8.60
N CYS A 143 -13.64 -14.60 -9.79
CA CYS A 143 -13.79 -15.80 -10.60
C CYS A 143 -12.53 -16.30 -11.30
N SER A 144 -11.53 -15.44 -11.60
CA SER A 144 -10.47 -15.80 -12.56
C SER A 144 -9.42 -16.75 -12.00
N ILE A 145 -8.97 -16.52 -10.76
CA ILE A 145 -7.84 -17.24 -10.17
C ILE A 145 -8.28 -18.01 -8.93
N LYS A 146 -8.77 -19.22 -9.13
CA LYS A 146 -9.23 -20.14 -8.08
C LYS A 146 -8.60 -21.51 -8.20
N THR A 147 -8.57 -22.25 -7.09
CA THR A 147 -8.20 -23.67 -7.06
C THR A 147 -9.24 -24.50 -7.82
N GLY A 148 -8.93 -25.77 -8.11
CA GLY A 148 -9.89 -26.70 -8.71
C GLY A 148 -11.18 -26.90 -7.91
N ALA A 149 -11.12 -26.67 -6.59
CA ALA A 149 -12.29 -26.70 -5.69
C ALA A 149 -13.03 -25.37 -5.57
N GLY A 150 -12.69 -24.34 -6.38
CA GLY A 150 -13.32 -23.03 -6.36
C GLY A 150 -12.87 -22.09 -5.23
N ASN A 151 -11.90 -22.48 -4.40
CA ASN A 151 -11.40 -21.70 -3.29
C ASN A 151 -10.30 -20.72 -3.71
N SER A 152 -10.04 -19.68 -2.88
CA SER A 152 -8.88 -18.82 -3.03
C SER A 152 -7.59 -19.56 -2.70
N TYR A 153 -6.49 -19.18 -3.40
CA TYR A 153 -5.17 -19.70 -3.07
C TYR A 153 -4.66 -19.14 -1.74
N LYS A 154 -4.00 -20.00 -0.97
CA LYS A 154 -3.38 -19.66 0.33
C LYS A 154 -1.86 -19.56 0.27
N THR A 155 -1.28 -19.97 -0.86
CA THR A 155 0.17 -19.96 -1.12
C THR A 155 0.43 -19.31 -2.47
N TYR A 156 1.55 -18.56 -2.55
CA TYR A 156 1.89 -17.76 -3.73
C TYR A 156 2.25 -18.60 -4.95
N THR A 157 3.09 -19.63 -4.80
CA THR A 157 3.57 -20.39 -5.96
C THR A 157 2.43 -21.03 -6.77
N PRO A 158 1.45 -21.72 -6.20
CA PRO A 158 0.30 -22.22 -6.96
C PRO A 158 -0.56 -21.10 -7.56
N PHE A 159 -0.73 -19.97 -6.84
CA PHE A 159 -1.41 -18.78 -7.37
C PHE A 159 -0.70 -18.24 -8.61
N TYR A 160 0.62 -18.00 -8.52
CA TYR A 160 1.46 -17.55 -9.63
C TYR A 160 1.34 -18.46 -10.84
N ASN A 161 1.46 -19.78 -10.64
CA ASN A 161 1.35 -20.75 -11.72
C ASN A 161 -0.02 -20.72 -12.41
N LYS A 162 -1.10 -20.49 -11.64
CA LYS A 162 -2.44 -20.31 -12.19
C LYS A 162 -2.56 -19.00 -12.96
N CYS A 163 -1.99 -17.90 -12.47
CA CYS A 163 -1.94 -16.63 -13.20
C CYS A 163 -1.23 -16.80 -14.54
N ILE A 164 -0.06 -17.43 -14.57
CA ILE A 164 0.69 -17.67 -15.81
C ILE A 164 -0.08 -18.51 -16.82
N LYS A 165 -0.81 -19.53 -16.38
CA LYS A 165 -1.70 -20.33 -17.26
C LYS A 165 -2.86 -19.55 -17.86
N ASN A 166 -3.25 -18.44 -17.23
CA ASN A 166 -4.34 -17.59 -17.70
C ASN A 166 -3.83 -16.26 -18.28
N ILE A 167 -2.53 -16.14 -18.54
CA ILE A 167 -1.90 -14.88 -18.92
C ILE A 167 -2.43 -14.36 -20.26
N ASP A 168 -2.77 -15.24 -21.17
CA ASP A 168 -3.27 -14.88 -22.51
C ASP A 168 -4.60 -14.10 -22.43
N SER A 169 -5.41 -14.37 -21.42
CA SER A 169 -6.64 -13.60 -21.17
C SER A 169 -6.37 -12.13 -20.81
N LEU A 170 -5.14 -11.79 -20.40
CA LEU A 170 -4.72 -10.41 -20.15
C LEU A 170 -4.15 -9.73 -21.39
N GLN A 171 -3.60 -10.50 -22.36
CA GLN A 171 -3.04 -9.94 -23.59
C GLN A 171 -4.09 -9.26 -24.47
N GLU A 172 -5.36 -9.66 -24.34
CA GLU A 172 -6.49 -9.01 -24.98
C GLU A 172 -6.86 -7.65 -24.38
N MET A 173 -6.36 -7.36 -23.17
CA MET A 173 -6.61 -6.11 -22.45
C MET A 173 -5.60 -5.03 -22.89
N LYS A 174 -5.83 -4.43 -24.05
CA LYS A 174 -5.03 -3.29 -24.52
C LYS A 174 -5.23 -2.09 -23.61
N ASP A 175 -4.14 -1.44 -23.23
CA ASP A 175 -4.18 -0.17 -22.53
C ASP A 175 -4.90 0.86 -23.42
N GLN A 176 -5.79 1.63 -22.80
CA GLN A 176 -6.48 2.71 -23.48
C GLN A 176 -5.89 4.05 -23.03
N HIS A 177 -5.43 4.85 -23.98
CA HIS A 177 -4.77 6.13 -23.70
C HIS A 177 -5.56 7.32 -24.23
N PRO A 178 -6.79 7.56 -23.74
CA PRO A 178 -7.54 8.74 -24.14
C PRO A 178 -6.85 10.02 -23.66
N SER A 179 -7.04 11.08 -24.41
CA SER A 179 -6.66 12.44 -24.05
C SER A 179 -7.86 13.21 -23.48
N PHE A 180 -7.62 14.39 -22.92
CA PHE A 180 -8.71 15.27 -22.46
C PHE A 180 -9.71 15.58 -23.59
N LYS A 181 -9.23 15.76 -24.84
CA LYS A 181 -10.09 16.03 -26.01
C LYS A 181 -11.17 14.97 -26.21
N ASP A 182 -10.89 13.72 -25.86
CA ASP A 182 -11.85 12.62 -26.00
C ASP A 182 -13.04 12.72 -25.02
N PHE A 183 -12.90 13.49 -23.95
CA PHE A 183 -13.93 13.68 -22.93
C PHE A 183 -14.63 15.04 -23.03
N LYS A 184 -14.00 16.06 -23.60
CA LYS A 184 -14.43 17.46 -23.56
C LYS A 184 -15.91 17.65 -23.92
N ASP A 185 -16.40 16.99 -24.96
CA ASP A 185 -17.76 17.16 -25.46
C ASP A 185 -18.84 16.57 -24.53
N VAL A 186 -18.47 15.63 -23.69
CA VAL A 186 -19.39 14.98 -22.74
C VAL A 186 -19.29 15.52 -21.34
N LEU A 187 -18.24 16.29 -21.00
CA LEU A 187 -18.11 16.84 -19.66
C LEU A 187 -19.23 17.83 -19.35
N TYR A 188 -19.70 17.77 -18.10
CA TYR A 188 -20.70 18.70 -17.58
C TYR A 188 -20.14 20.12 -17.47
N GLU A 189 -20.45 20.89 -16.50
CA GLU A 189 -19.90 22.24 -16.29
C GLU A 189 -18.68 22.22 -15.35
N LYS A 190 -17.81 23.22 -15.47
CA LYS A 190 -16.72 23.42 -14.49
C LYS A 190 -17.29 23.84 -13.12
N PRO A 191 -16.59 23.53 -12.01
CA PRO A 191 -17.01 24.02 -10.69
C PRO A 191 -17.17 25.54 -10.66
N LYS A 192 -18.28 26.02 -10.13
CA LYS A 192 -18.55 27.47 -9.99
C LYS A 192 -17.72 28.10 -8.87
N THR A 193 -17.35 27.32 -7.87
CA THR A 193 -16.53 27.75 -6.73
C THR A 193 -15.23 26.94 -6.70
N LYS A 194 -14.13 27.64 -6.44
CA LYS A 194 -12.82 27.00 -6.27
C LYS A 194 -12.81 26.27 -4.91
N TYR A 195 -12.51 24.98 -4.93
CA TYR A 195 -12.27 24.21 -3.71
C TYR A 195 -10.81 24.40 -3.29
N ASP A 196 -10.58 24.66 -2.02
CA ASP A 196 -9.23 24.67 -1.46
C ASP A 196 -8.73 23.24 -1.30
N LEU A 197 -8.03 22.76 -2.34
CA LEU A 197 -7.48 21.42 -2.39
C LEU A 197 -6.36 21.22 -1.35
N PHE A 198 -5.66 22.31 -0.98
CA PHE A 198 -4.47 22.25 -0.13
C PHE A 198 -4.77 22.39 1.38
N LYS A 199 -6.00 22.55 1.80
CA LYS A 199 -6.35 22.70 3.23
C LYS A 199 -5.90 21.52 4.12
N TYR A 200 -5.61 20.36 3.55
CA TYR A 200 -5.09 19.17 4.24
C TYR A 200 -3.61 18.91 3.95
N TYR A 201 -2.96 19.77 3.17
CA TYR A 201 -1.57 19.62 2.79
C TYR A 201 -0.65 20.20 3.87
N ASP A 202 0.40 19.47 4.20
CA ASP A 202 1.44 19.91 5.15
C ASP A 202 2.77 20.03 4.40
N GLU A 203 3.22 21.27 4.15
CA GLU A 203 4.44 21.57 3.41
C GLU A 203 5.72 21.08 4.11
N THR A 204 5.67 20.84 5.41
CA THR A 204 6.83 20.38 6.18
C THR A 204 7.13 18.90 5.95
N ILE A 205 6.20 18.15 5.39
CA ILE A 205 6.33 16.71 5.16
C ILE A 205 6.92 16.43 3.78
N VAL A 206 8.08 15.82 3.77
CA VAL A 206 8.77 15.40 2.54
C VAL A 206 8.11 14.15 1.97
N ILE A 207 7.74 14.20 0.70
CA ILE A 207 7.16 13.07 -0.04
C ILE A 207 7.93 12.82 -1.34
N PRO A 208 7.90 11.59 -1.89
CA PRO A 208 8.35 11.37 -3.27
C PRO A 208 7.59 12.28 -4.24
N THR A 209 8.24 12.70 -5.33
CA THR A 209 7.57 13.52 -6.37
C THR A 209 6.29 12.83 -6.84
N PRO A 210 5.10 13.43 -6.67
CA PRO A 210 3.84 12.76 -6.96
C PRO A 210 3.42 12.95 -8.42
N GLY A 211 2.30 12.31 -8.79
CA GLY A 211 1.64 12.52 -10.07
C GLY A 211 1.97 11.49 -11.15
N ARG A 212 1.14 11.49 -12.19
CA ARG A 212 1.27 10.59 -13.33
C ARG A 212 2.50 10.92 -14.19
N ILE A 213 2.81 12.20 -14.38
CA ILE A 213 3.97 12.63 -15.18
C ILE A 213 5.25 12.00 -14.61
N GLU A 214 5.47 12.12 -13.32
CA GLU A 214 6.65 11.52 -12.68
C GLU A 214 6.60 9.98 -12.71
N ALA A 215 5.43 9.39 -12.52
CA ALA A 215 5.22 7.96 -12.64
C ALA A 215 5.65 7.44 -14.03
N MET A 216 5.21 8.11 -15.09
CA MET A 216 5.57 7.76 -16.48
C MET A 216 7.06 7.95 -16.75
N LYS A 217 7.68 8.99 -16.20
CA LYS A 217 9.12 9.24 -16.29
C LYS A 217 9.92 8.09 -15.65
N LYS A 218 9.56 7.69 -14.41
CA LYS A 218 10.20 6.55 -13.72
C LYS A 218 10.04 5.24 -14.47
N PHE A 219 8.95 5.10 -15.20
CA PHE A 219 8.57 3.89 -15.92
C PHE A 219 9.01 3.89 -17.39
N SER A 220 9.50 5.04 -17.92
CA SER A 220 9.88 5.17 -19.34
C SER A 220 10.99 4.17 -19.72
N ASP A 221 12.04 4.08 -18.92
CA ASP A 221 13.17 3.17 -19.11
C ASP A 221 13.05 1.92 -18.23
N ILE A 222 12.07 1.06 -18.56
CA ILE A 222 11.89 -0.19 -17.80
C ILE A 222 13.04 -1.18 -17.99
N ARG A 223 13.76 -1.11 -19.13
CA ARG A 223 14.84 -2.06 -19.45
C ARG A 223 16.05 -1.92 -18.52
N ARG A 224 16.21 -0.80 -17.82
CA ARG A 224 17.24 -0.64 -16.78
C ARG A 224 17.10 -1.66 -15.65
N PHE A 225 15.91 -2.25 -15.47
CA PHE A 225 15.62 -3.25 -14.45
C PHE A 225 15.84 -4.70 -14.93
N LYS A 226 16.58 -4.93 -16.01
CA LYS A 226 16.90 -6.29 -16.50
C LYS A 226 17.48 -7.21 -15.42
N ASP A 227 18.31 -6.66 -14.53
CA ASP A 227 18.93 -7.38 -13.43
C ASP A 227 18.17 -7.24 -12.10
N TYR A 228 16.88 -6.93 -12.15
CA TYR A 228 16.05 -6.68 -10.98
C TYR A 228 16.16 -7.74 -9.90
N LYS A 229 16.31 -9.02 -10.28
CA LYS A 229 16.48 -10.14 -9.33
C LYS A 229 17.70 -9.94 -8.41
N ASN A 230 18.77 -9.39 -8.93
CA ASN A 230 20.05 -9.22 -8.22
C ASN A 230 20.12 -7.88 -7.48
N THR A 231 19.45 -6.84 -8.01
CA THR A 231 19.56 -5.47 -7.49
C THR A 231 18.45 -5.10 -6.51
N ARG A 232 17.30 -5.80 -6.54
CA ARG A 232 16.09 -5.46 -5.77
C ARG A 232 16.27 -5.52 -4.25
N ASP A 233 17.26 -6.22 -3.77
CA ASP A 233 17.47 -6.43 -2.33
C ASP A 233 18.55 -5.50 -1.76
N ASP A 234 19.29 -4.78 -2.61
CA ASP A 234 20.31 -3.81 -2.23
C ASP A 234 19.69 -2.41 -2.09
N PRO A 235 19.59 -1.85 -0.88
CA PRO A 235 19.01 -0.53 -0.67
C PRO A 235 19.95 0.63 -1.06
N THR A 236 21.21 0.35 -1.40
CA THR A 236 22.21 1.36 -1.76
C THR A 236 22.11 1.79 -3.22
N VAL A 237 21.52 0.93 -4.06
CA VAL A 237 21.37 1.17 -5.50
C VAL A 237 19.93 1.57 -5.85
N ASP A 238 19.75 2.28 -6.97
CA ASP A 238 18.41 2.55 -7.53
C ASP A 238 17.89 1.35 -8.33
N GLY A 239 17.86 0.18 -7.66
CA GLY A 239 17.53 -1.12 -8.25
C GLY A 239 16.05 -1.46 -8.28
N THR A 240 15.16 -0.60 -7.75
CA THR A 240 13.71 -0.83 -7.71
C THR A 240 12.95 0.27 -8.44
N THR A 241 11.75 -0.06 -8.95
CA THR A 241 10.94 0.89 -9.74
C THR A 241 10.40 2.05 -8.91
N LYS A 242 10.24 1.87 -7.60
CA LYS A 242 9.59 2.83 -6.68
C LYS A 242 8.20 3.29 -7.17
N LEU A 243 7.47 2.40 -7.89
CA LEU A 243 6.15 2.71 -8.44
C LEU A 243 4.99 2.49 -7.46
N SER A 244 5.27 1.95 -6.27
CA SER A 244 4.23 1.62 -5.29
C SER A 244 3.31 2.79 -4.93
N PRO A 245 3.77 4.05 -4.68
CA PRO A 245 2.88 5.16 -4.42
C PRO A 245 1.96 5.48 -5.59
N TYR A 246 2.50 5.43 -6.81
CA TYR A 246 1.75 5.75 -8.03
C TYR A 246 0.67 4.72 -8.36
N MET A 247 0.98 3.44 -8.12
CA MET A 247 0.00 2.35 -8.24
C MET A 247 -1.02 2.37 -7.11
N LYS A 248 -0.63 2.82 -5.90
CA LYS A 248 -1.52 2.99 -4.75
C LYS A 248 -2.62 4.01 -5.04
N PHE A 249 -2.26 5.15 -5.63
CA PHE A 249 -3.20 6.22 -5.99
C PHE A 249 -3.73 6.12 -7.42
N GLY A 250 -3.31 5.08 -8.15
CA GLY A 250 -3.77 4.82 -9.50
C GLY A 250 -3.36 5.87 -10.53
N CYS A 251 -2.22 6.56 -10.31
CA CYS A 251 -1.57 7.37 -11.34
C CYS A 251 -1.09 6.52 -12.51
N LEU A 252 -0.76 5.25 -12.24
CA LEU A 252 -0.54 4.19 -13.23
C LEU A 252 -1.51 3.05 -12.96
N SER A 253 -2.06 2.45 -14.01
CA SER A 253 -2.80 1.21 -13.89
C SER A 253 -1.82 0.04 -13.71
N VAL A 254 -2.30 -1.02 -13.08
CA VAL A 254 -1.53 -2.26 -12.99
C VAL A 254 -1.34 -2.90 -14.37
N ARG A 255 -2.27 -2.69 -15.32
CA ARG A 255 -2.21 -3.19 -16.70
C ARG A 255 -1.09 -2.49 -17.49
N GLU A 256 -0.99 -1.14 -17.40
CA GLU A 256 0.12 -0.39 -18.01
C GLU A 256 1.48 -0.92 -17.54
N VAL A 257 1.62 -1.13 -16.22
CA VAL A 257 2.88 -1.63 -15.65
C VAL A 257 3.16 -3.07 -16.09
N PHE A 258 2.14 -3.93 -16.06
CA PHE A 258 2.26 -5.32 -16.48
C PHE A 258 2.60 -5.45 -17.97
N ASN A 259 1.86 -4.76 -18.84
CA ASN A 259 2.05 -4.83 -20.30
C ASN A 259 3.45 -4.37 -20.68
N LYS A 260 3.91 -3.24 -20.16
CA LYS A 260 5.25 -2.75 -20.44
C LYS A 260 6.35 -3.66 -19.87
N ALA A 261 6.16 -4.20 -18.68
CA ALA A 261 7.11 -5.13 -18.08
C ALA A 261 7.17 -6.47 -18.85
N SER A 262 6.02 -7.02 -19.27
CA SER A 262 5.95 -8.28 -20.02
C SER A 262 6.43 -8.14 -21.46
N GLN A 263 6.33 -6.97 -22.08
CA GLN A 263 6.90 -6.67 -23.39
C GLN A 263 8.43 -6.51 -23.33
N ALA A 264 8.96 -5.95 -22.23
CA ALA A 264 10.40 -5.76 -22.06
C ALA A 264 11.13 -7.02 -21.61
N PHE A 265 10.43 -7.89 -20.87
CA PHE A 265 10.94 -9.09 -20.24
C PHE A 265 9.95 -10.25 -20.44
N ASP A 266 10.31 -11.43 -20.01
CA ASP A 266 9.37 -12.56 -19.96
C ASP A 266 8.50 -12.51 -18.66
N TYR A 267 7.44 -13.34 -18.62
CA TYR A 267 6.56 -13.45 -17.46
C TYR A 267 7.24 -14.07 -16.22
N LYS A 268 8.42 -14.69 -16.38
CA LYS A 268 9.22 -15.25 -15.29
C LYS A 268 10.12 -14.20 -14.66
N HIS A 269 10.24 -13.03 -15.28
CA HIS A 269 11.04 -11.94 -14.75
C HIS A 269 10.58 -11.52 -13.34
N GLN A 270 11.54 -11.22 -12.47
CA GLN A 270 11.23 -10.95 -11.07
C GLN A 270 10.32 -9.73 -10.88
N LEU A 271 10.43 -8.71 -11.72
CA LEU A 271 9.56 -7.54 -11.67
C LEU A 271 8.08 -7.91 -11.90
N VAL A 272 7.80 -8.81 -12.85
CA VAL A 272 6.44 -9.32 -13.10
C VAL A 272 5.95 -10.15 -11.91
N LYS A 273 6.82 -10.94 -11.28
CA LYS A 273 6.46 -11.69 -10.06
C LYS A 273 6.07 -10.77 -8.91
N GLU A 274 6.69 -9.59 -8.78
CA GLU A 274 6.29 -8.62 -7.73
C GLU A 274 4.88 -8.05 -7.96
N LEU A 275 4.49 -7.82 -9.23
CA LEU A 275 3.10 -7.46 -9.55
C LEU A 275 2.14 -8.58 -9.17
N LEU A 276 2.50 -9.84 -9.43
CA LEU A 276 1.67 -10.99 -9.06
C LEU A 276 1.64 -11.25 -7.55
N TRP A 277 2.64 -10.83 -6.77
CA TRP A 277 2.55 -10.79 -5.31
C TRP A 277 1.50 -9.79 -4.83
N ARG A 278 1.43 -8.60 -5.43
CA ARG A 278 0.39 -7.62 -5.16
C ARG A 278 -1.00 -8.18 -5.48
N GLU A 279 -1.15 -8.87 -6.63
CA GLU A 279 -2.38 -9.59 -7.00
C GLU A 279 -2.76 -10.65 -5.95
N PHE A 280 -1.78 -11.46 -5.52
CA PHE A 280 -2.00 -12.51 -4.53
C PHE A 280 -2.60 -11.96 -3.24
N TYR A 281 -2.03 -10.88 -2.69
CA TYR A 281 -2.54 -10.26 -1.48
C TYR A 281 -3.91 -9.60 -1.69
N ALA A 282 -4.18 -9.02 -2.84
CA ALA A 282 -5.49 -8.47 -3.18
C ALA A 282 -6.57 -9.56 -3.23
N HIS A 283 -6.31 -10.66 -3.94
CA HIS A 283 -7.21 -11.81 -4.01
C HIS A 283 -7.41 -12.46 -2.64
N LEU A 284 -6.34 -12.67 -1.89
CA LEU A 284 -6.40 -13.23 -0.54
C LEU A 284 -7.30 -12.41 0.37
N THR A 285 -7.12 -11.09 0.38
CA THR A 285 -7.87 -10.15 1.20
C THR A 285 -9.34 -10.09 0.79
N HIS A 286 -9.63 -10.08 -0.52
CA HIS A 286 -10.99 -10.10 -1.02
C HIS A 286 -11.79 -11.28 -0.49
N HIS A 287 -11.19 -12.46 -0.50
CA HIS A 287 -11.85 -13.71 -0.05
C HIS A 287 -11.80 -13.92 1.47
N ASN A 288 -10.90 -13.23 2.17
CA ASN A 288 -10.67 -13.40 3.61
C ASN A 288 -10.65 -12.05 4.33
N GLN A 289 -11.73 -11.29 4.25
CA GLN A 289 -11.83 -9.90 4.77
C GLN A 289 -11.53 -9.77 6.27
N HIS A 290 -11.79 -10.84 7.05
CA HIS A 290 -11.48 -10.89 8.47
C HIS A 290 -9.99 -10.66 8.79
N ILE A 291 -9.09 -10.86 7.80
CA ILE A 291 -7.66 -10.60 7.94
C ILE A 291 -7.40 -9.11 8.16
N LEU A 292 -8.11 -8.23 7.43
CA LEU A 292 -7.99 -6.77 7.56
C LEU A 292 -8.77 -6.20 8.76
N ALA A 293 -9.80 -6.91 9.24
CA ALA A 293 -10.60 -6.47 10.38
C ALA A 293 -9.93 -6.68 11.75
N ALA A 294 -8.66 -7.07 11.73
CA ALA A 294 -7.86 -7.39 12.89
C ALA A 294 -7.61 -6.16 13.78
N GLN A 295 -8.43 -5.98 14.80
CA GLN A 295 -8.21 -4.92 15.81
C GLN A 295 -7.25 -5.37 16.92
N ILE A 296 -6.35 -4.46 17.31
CA ILE A 296 -5.47 -4.65 18.48
C ILE A 296 -6.34 -4.98 19.71
N GLY A 297 -5.98 -6.02 20.45
CA GLY A 297 -6.70 -6.41 21.68
C GLY A 297 -7.96 -7.28 21.51
N LYS A 298 -8.48 -7.46 20.29
CA LYS A 298 -9.58 -8.43 20.05
C LYS A 298 -9.04 -9.78 19.57
N LYS A 299 -9.78 -10.86 19.92
CA LYS A 299 -9.45 -12.21 19.43
C LYS A 299 -9.51 -12.20 17.90
N ASN A 300 -8.35 -12.17 17.27
CA ASN A 300 -8.24 -12.33 15.83
C ASN A 300 -8.32 -13.80 15.46
N LYS A 301 -8.96 -14.05 14.33
CA LYS A 301 -8.70 -15.30 13.62
C LYS A 301 -7.55 -15.03 12.64
N PRO A 302 -6.28 -15.30 13.05
CA PRO A 302 -5.18 -15.22 12.10
C PRO A 302 -5.42 -16.23 11.01
N PHE A 303 -4.80 -16.04 9.86
CA PHE A 303 -4.95 -16.97 8.75
C PHE A 303 -4.54 -18.39 9.16
N GLN A 304 -3.55 -18.54 10.05
CA GLN A 304 -3.19 -19.79 10.71
C GLN A 304 -3.70 -19.79 12.16
N ILE A 305 -4.85 -20.42 12.38
CA ILE A 305 -5.55 -20.45 13.68
C ILE A 305 -4.68 -20.99 14.81
N LYS A 306 -3.77 -21.94 14.53
CA LYS A 306 -2.85 -22.52 15.52
C LYS A 306 -1.91 -21.48 16.15
N TYR A 307 -1.65 -20.37 15.46
CA TYR A 307 -0.84 -19.26 15.96
C TYR A 307 -1.70 -18.08 16.41
N ALA A 308 -2.79 -18.35 17.09
CA ALA A 308 -3.63 -17.30 17.68
C ALA A 308 -2.78 -16.32 18.49
N SER A 309 -2.83 -15.08 18.11
CA SER A 309 -1.89 -14.01 18.38
C SER A 309 -1.45 -13.79 19.83
N HIS A 310 -2.35 -14.00 20.79
CA HIS A 310 -2.09 -13.70 22.21
C HIS A 310 -1.07 -14.64 22.91
N ARG A 311 -0.68 -15.76 22.29
CA ARG A 311 0.29 -16.71 22.85
C ARG A 311 1.72 -16.50 22.36
N ILE A 312 1.89 -15.76 21.25
CA ILE A 312 3.19 -15.53 20.64
C ILE A 312 3.81 -14.24 21.17
N TRP A 313 2.95 -13.22 21.38
CA TRP A 313 3.41 -11.90 21.77
C TRP A 313 3.54 -11.79 23.27
N LYS A 314 4.60 -11.11 23.72
CA LYS A 314 4.77 -10.82 25.15
C LYS A 314 3.60 -9.96 25.63
N THR A 315 2.87 -10.47 26.61
CA THR A 315 1.84 -9.72 27.33
C THR A 315 2.40 -9.38 28.70
N TYR A 316 2.73 -8.13 28.89
CA TYR A 316 3.22 -7.62 30.17
C TYR A 316 2.05 -7.30 31.09
N LYS A 317 2.18 -7.69 32.38
CA LYS A 317 1.11 -7.56 33.36
C LYS A 317 1.35 -6.45 34.39
N ASN A 318 2.60 -6.11 34.63
CA ASN A 318 2.94 -5.07 35.59
C ASN A 318 3.32 -3.75 34.87
N LYS A 319 3.18 -2.62 35.59
CA LYS A 319 3.39 -1.28 35.05
C LYS A 319 4.82 -1.06 34.53
N SER A 320 5.84 -1.63 35.19
CA SER A 320 7.23 -1.46 34.80
C SER A 320 7.55 -2.17 33.49
N GLU A 321 7.09 -3.40 33.31
CA GLU A 321 7.27 -4.15 32.06
C GLU A 321 6.52 -3.49 30.87
N ILE A 322 5.31 -2.99 31.13
CA ILE A 322 4.54 -2.24 30.12
C ILE A 322 5.31 -0.99 29.69
N LYS A 323 5.90 -0.27 30.65
CA LYS A 323 6.71 0.91 30.36
C LYS A 323 7.93 0.57 29.49
N ILE A 324 8.68 -0.46 29.85
CA ILE A 324 9.84 -0.95 29.08
C ILE A 324 9.42 -1.31 27.64
N GLN A 325 8.31 -2.02 27.47
CA GLN A 325 7.81 -2.36 26.13
C GLN A 325 7.44 -1.11 25.33
N GLN A 326 6.83 -0.12 25.95
CA GLN A 326 6.49 1.14 25.29
C GLN A 326 7.75 1.90 24.87
N GLU A 327 8.79 1.94 25.70
CA GLU A 327 10.09 2.53 25.39
C GLU A 327 10.76 1.80 24.20
N TRP A 328 10.70 0.48 24.17
CA TRP A 328 11.22 -0.32 23.05
C TRP A 328 10.47 -0.05 21.75
N ILE A 329 9.14 0.03 21.80
CA ILE A 329 8.30 0.37 20.63
C ILE A 329 8.64 1.76 20.13
N GLN A 330 8.86 2.73 21.04
CA GLN A 330 9.21 4.10 20.67
C GLN A 330 10.60 4.15 20.05
N SER A 331 11.60 3.48 20.63
CA SER A 331 12.95 3.39 20.06
C SER A 331 12.94 2.77 18.65
N TRP A 332 12.11 1.73 18.43
CA TRP A 332 11.95 1.14 17.11
C TRP A 332 11.30 2.14 16.13
N LYS A 333 10.26 2.83 16.53
CA LYS A 333 9.59 3.84 15.69
C LYS A 333 10.55 4.97 15.28
N GLU A 334 11.44 5.37 16.16
CA GLU A 334 12.41 6.45 15.94
C GLU A 334 13.65 6.01 15.20
N GLY A 335 13.92 4.71 15.09
CA GLY A 335 15.17 4.17 14.53
C GLY A 335 16.35 4.38 15.48
N ASN A 336 16.16 4.03 16.76
CA ASN A 336 17.11 4.16 17.87
C ASN A 336 17.21 2.85 18.70
N THR A 337 17.18 1.70 18.02
CA THR A 337 17.23 0.38 18.67
C THR A 337 18.65 -0.09 19.00
N GLY A 338 19.67 0.54 18.41
CA GLY A 338 21.05 0.07 18.43
C GLY A 338 21.32 -1.08 17.45
N PHE A 339 20.41 -1.32 16.51
CA PHE A 339 20.59 -2.24 15.38
C PHE A 339 20.68 -1.44 14.08
N PRO A 340 21.90 -1.12 13.58
CA PRO A 340 22.08 -0.11 12.55
C PRO A 340 21.25 -0.30 11.29
N PHE A 341 21.07 -1.54 10.81
CA PHE A 341 20.29 -1.79 9.59
C PHE A 341 18.77 -1.66 9.81
N VAL A 342 18.28 -1.98 11.02
CA VAL A 342 16.89 -1.74 11.42
C VAL A 342 16.64 -0.23 11.51
N ASP A 343 17.51 0.47 12.23
CA ASP A 343 17.38 1.90 12.49
C ASP A 343 17.48 2.74 11.22
N ALA A 344 18.38 2.40 10.31
CA ALA A 344 18.49 3.06 9.01
C ALA A 344 17.18 2.92 8.19
N GLY A 345 16.54 1.74 8.23
CA GLY A 345 15.24 1.52 7.60
C GLY A 345 14.13 2.36 8.21
N MET A 346 14.06 2.45 9.53
CA MET A 346 13.04 3.24 10.23
C MET A 346 13.25 4.74 10.03
N ARG A 347 14.50 5.22 10.05
CA ARG A 347 14.84 6.63 9.76
C ARG A 347 14.52 7.00 8.31
N GLN A 348 14.75 6.09 7.33
CA GLN A 348 14.30 6.30 5.95
C GLN A 348 12.78 6.46 5.88
N LEU A 349 12.02 5.60 6.56
CA LEU A 349 10.56 5.67 6.61
C LEU A 349 10.09 7.01 7.16
N ASN A 350 10.62 7.41 8.31
CA ASN A 350 10.22 8.63 8.98
C ASN A 350 10.53 9.89 8.16
N ALA A 351 11.67 9.91 7.47
CA ALA A 351 12.11 11.06 6.69
C ALA A 351 11.39 11.20 5.35
N THR A 352 10.93 10.09 4.75
CA THR A 352 10.48 10.11 3.34
C THR A 352 9.07 9.54 3.11
N GLY A 353 8.48 8.92 4.12
CA GLY A 353 7.24 8.15 3.94
C GLY A 353 7.41 6.90 3.09
N TRP A 354 8.63 6.51 2.74
CA TRP A 354 8.90 5.33 1.93
C TRP A 354 10.04 4.49 2.53
N MET A 355 9.95 3.18 2.41
CA MET A 355 10.99 2.27 2.87
C MET A 355 11.25 1.21 1.81
N HIS A 356 12.51 0.88 1.56
CA HIS A 356 12.93 -0.20 0.69
C HIS A 356 12.37 -1.56 1.17
N ASN A 357 11.92 -2.44 0.25
CA ASN A 357 11.25 -3.70 0.63
C ASN A 357 12.08 -4.58 1.57
N ARG A 358 13.40 -4.70 1.35
CA ARG A 358 14.27 -5.48 2.25
C ARG A 358 14.22 -4.97 3.68
N LEU A 359 14.21 -3.65 3.86
CA LEU A 359 14.12 -3.03 5.17
C LEU A 359 12.74 -3.22 5.81
N ARG A 360 11.64 -3.20 5.03
CA ARG A 360 10.30 -3.52 5.56
C ARG A 360 10.27 -4.92 6.18
N MET A 361 10.92 -5.89 5.53
CA MET A 361 10.99 -7.26 6.06
C MET A 361 11.88 -7.35 7.30
N VAL A 362 13.05 -6.71 7.29
CA VAL A 362 14.00 -6.75 8.40
C VAL A 362 13.41 -6.07 9.63
N THR A 363 12.85 -4.87 9.49
CA THR A 363 12.27 -4.10 10.60
C THR A 363 11.02 -4.76 11.18
N ALA A 364 10.18 -5.37 10.32
CA ALA A 364 8.99 -6.09 10.77
C ALA A 364 9.34 -7.42 11.48
N MET A 365 10.34 -8.16 10.97
CA MET A 365 10.81 -9.37 11.66
C MET A 365 11.48 -9.02 12.99
N PHE A 366 12.29 -7.97 13.07
CA PHE A 366 12.88 -7.51 14.33
C PHE A 366 11.77 -7.19 15.34
N PHE A 367 10.76 -6.42 14.95
CA PHE A 367 9.63 -6.06 15.81
C PHE A 367 8.88 -7.29 16.34
N THR A 368 8.63 -8.26 15.47
CA THR A 368 7.79 -9.42 15.82
C THR A 368 8.56 -10.58 16.43
N LYS A 369 9.83 -10.77 16.08
CA LYS A 369 10.62 -11.93 16.50
C LYS A 369 11.64 -11.58 17.59
N ASP A 370 12.31 -10.45 17.50
CA ASP A 370 13.30 -10.03 18.49
C ASP A 370 12.61 -9.33 19.66
N MET A 371 11.78 -8.33 19.41
CA MET A 371 11.03 -7.63 20.46
C MET A 371 9.81 -8.40 20.95
N MET A 372 9.31 -9.38 20.17
CA MET A 372 8.10 -10.17 20.46
C MET A 372 6.87 -9.29 20.72
N VAL A 373 6.76 -8.18 20.01
CA VAL A 373 5.60 -7.26 20.06
C VAL A 373 4.54 -7.67 19.04
N ASP A 374 3.28 -7.42 19.36
CA ASP A 374 2.15 -7.70 18.46
C ASP A 374 2.34 -6.99 17.12
N TRP A 375 2.38 -7.76 16.05
CA TRP A 375 2.59 -7.29 14.69
C TRP A 375 1.61 -6.17 14.25
N ARG A 376 0.40 -6.14 14.81
CA ARG A 376 -0.63 -5.14 14.48
C ARG A 376 -0.23 -3.72 14.88
N ILE A 377 0.57 -3.57 15.94
CA ILE A 377 1.11 -2.28 16.38
C ILE A 377 2.11 -1.74 15.34
N GLY A 378 2.98 -2.61 14.84
CA GLY A 378 3.94 -2.23 13.79
C GLY A 378 3.26 -2.00 12.43
N GLU A 379 2.29 -2.84 12.06
CA GLU A 379 1.48 -2.70 10.86
C GLU A 379 0.76 -1.34 10.84
N GLN A 380 0.13 -0.96 11.94
CA GLN A 380 -0.53 0.33 12.10
C GLN A 380 0.46 1.50 12.00
N PHE A 381 1.63 1.40 12.60
CA PHE A 381 2.66 2.44 12.47
C PHE A 381 3.14 2.59 11.02
N PHE A 382 3.31 1.48 10.29
CA PHE A 382 3.63 1.53 8.87
C PHE A 382 2.50 2.21 8.08
N ALA A 383 1.24 1.90 8.38
CA ALA A 383 0.10 2.56 7.75
C ALA A 383 0.10 4.08 7.98
N GLN A 384 0.47 4.52 9.19
CA GLN A 384 0.56 5.93 9.59
C GLN A 384 1.76 6.66 8.95
N SER A 385 2.77 5.94 8.47
CA SER A 385 4.02 6.52 7.96
C SER A 385 4.14 6.40 6.44
N LEU A 386 3.69 5.28 5.85
CA LEU A 386 3.91 4.98 4.43
C LEU A 386 3.05 5.83 3.50
N VAL A 387 3.69 6.41 2.49
CA VAL A 387 3.01 7.06 1.36
C VAL A 387 2.26 6.05 0.48
N ASP A 388 2.79 4.83 0.39
CA ASP A 388 2.27 3.75 -0.46
C ASP A 388 1.47 2.69 0.32
N TYR A 389 0.97 3.04 1.52
CA TYR A 389 0.19 2.09 2.31
C TYR A 389 -0.97 1.50 1.52
N ASP A 390 -0.91 0.21 1.29
CA ASP A 390 -1.97 -0.61 0.74
C ASP A 390 -2.39 -1.66 1.77
N PRO A 391 -3.66 -1.70 2.21
CA PRO A 391 -4.09 -2.59 3.29
C PRO A 391 -3.80 -4.06 3.03
N ALA A 392 -3.99 -4.54 1.80
CA ALA A 392 -3.75 -5.94 1.45
C ALA A 392 -2.27 -6.30 1.53
N SER A 393 -1.42 -5.51 0.88
CA SER A 393 0.02 -5.76 0.80
C SER A 393 0.72 -5.54 2.14
N ASN A 394 0.38 -4.47 2.87
CA ASN A 394 1.01 -4.18 4.17
C ASN A 394 0.63 -5.22 5.22
N ASN A 395 -0.66 -5.49 5.38
CA ASN A 395 -1.15 -6.48 6.32
C ASN A 395 -0.60 -7.89 5.99
N GLY A 396 -0.64 -8.29 4.70
CA GLY A 396 -0.08 -9.56 4.26
C GLY A 396 1.41 -9.69 4.51
N GLY A 397 2.20 -8.65 4.24
CA GLY A 397 3.64 -8.59 4.48
C GLY A 397 3.99 -8.70 5.99
N TRP A 398 3.26 -8.00 6.85
CA TRP A 398 3.42 -8.08 8.29
C TRP A 398 3.09 -9.46 8.84
N GLN A 399 2.00 -10.08 8.39
CA GLN A 399 1.66 -11.45 8.77
C GLN A 399 2.68 -12.47 8.25
N TRP A 400 3.24 -12.24 7.05
CA TRP A 400 4.33 -13.05 6.51
C TRP A 400 5.56 -13.01 7.43
N CYS A 401 6.01 -11.81 7.83
CA CYS A 401 7.13 -11.63 8.75
C CYS A 401 6.87 -12.23 10.14
N ALA A 402 5.65 -12.14 10.61
CA ALA A 402 5.23 -12.70 11.90
C ALA A 402 5.05 -14.23 11.89
N SER A 403 5.13 -14.89 10.74
CA SER A 403 4.92 -16.34 10.52
C SER A 403 3.49 -16.83 10.84
N ILE A 404 2.48 -15.98 10.63
CA ILE A 404 1.07 -16.28 10.97
C ILE A 404 0.13 -16.12 9.75
N GLY A 405 0.61 -15.59 8.65
CA GLY A 405 -0.17 -15.27 7.46
C GLY A 405 -0.26 -16.39 6.43
N ALA A 406 -0.84 -16.05 5.30
CA ALA A 406 -0.79 -16.87 4.09
C ALA A 406 0.62 -16.91 3.53
N ASP A 407 1.06 -18.07 3.07
CA ASP A 407 2.42 -18.32 2.55
C ASP A 407 3.54 -17.79 3.48
N ALA A 408 3.25 -17.75 4.79
CA ALA A 408 4.11 -17.09 5.76
C ALA A 408 5.50 -17.72 5.82
N ALA A 409 6.49 -16.88 6.16
CA ALA A 409 7.84 -17.38 6.47
C ALA A 409 7.77 -18.46 7.56
N PRO A 410 8.44 -19.60 7.39
CA PRO A 410 8.53 -20.60 8.46
C PRO A 410 8.97 -19.97 9.77
N TYR A 411 8.40 -20.40 10.89
CA TYR A 411 8.63 -19.76 12.20
C TYR A 411 10.11 -19.71 12.60
N PHE A 412 10.92 -20.68 12.14
CA PHE A 412 12.35 -20.74 12.40
C PHE A 412 13.17 -19.85 11.46
N ARG A 413 12.57 -19.28 10.40
CA ARG A 413 13.23 -18.33 9.50
C ARG A 413 13.19 -16.94 10.14
N ILE A 414 14.22 -16.64 10.90
CA ILE A 414 14.38 -15.36 11.59
C ILE A 414 15.59 -14.65 11.00
N PHE A 415 15.40 -13.40 10.58
CA PHE A 415 16.50 -12.60 10.05
C PHE A 415 17.41 -12.15 11.20
N ASN A 416 18.70 -12.36 11.05
CA ASN A 416 19.68 -11.73 11.92
C ASN A 416 20.01 -10.33 11.35
N PRO A 417 19.69 -9.24 12.07
CA PRO A 417 19.85 -7.88 11.52
C PRO A 417 21.29 -7.55 11.12
N TYR A 418 22.29 -8.09 11.83
CA TYR A 418 23.71 -7.89 11.52
C TYR A 418 24.10 -8.60 10.23
N ARG A 419 23.68 -9.86 10.04
CA ARG A 419 23.92 -10.59 8.79
C ARG A 419 23.16 -10.01 7.61
N GLN A 420 21.95 -9.46 7.85
CA GLN A 420 21.22 -8.74 6.79
C GLN A 420 21.98 -7.49 6.34
N SER A 421 22.59 -6.75 7.28
CA SER A 421 23.41 -5.60 6.92
C SER A 421 24.67 -5.99 6.15
N GLU A 422 25.39 -7.03 6.59
CA GLU A 422 26.55 -7.57 5.87
C GLU A 422 26.21 -8.00 4.44
N SER A 423 25.03 -8.61 4.26
CA SER A 423 24.62 -9.16 2.94
C SER A 423 24.09 -8.10 1.97
N PHE A 424 23.41 -7.06 2.45
CA PHE A 424 22.65 -6.13 1.62
C PHE A 424 23.14 -4.68 1.68
N ASP A 425 24.09 -4.37 2.56
CA ASP A 425 24.78 -3.08 2.64
C ASP A 425 26.23 -3.28 3.13
N PRO A 426 27.05 -4.11 2.43
CA PRO A 426 28.39 -4.50 2.91
C PRO A 426 29.30 -3.31 3.16
N ASP A 427 29.15 -2.25 2.41
CA ASP A 427 29.92 -1.00 2.55
C ASP A 427 29.30 0.00 3.56
N CYS A 428 28.19 -0.38 4.22
CA CYS A 428 27.43 0.49 5.12
C CYS A 428 26.98 1.83 4.50
N LYS A 429 26.85 1.90 3.18
CA LYS A 429 26.45 3.14 2.47
C LYS A 429 25.04 3.58 2.86
N PHE A 430 24.10 2.63 2.91
CA PHE A 430 22.72 2.89 3.33
C PHE A 430 22.66 3.25 4.83
N ILE A 431 23.33 2.47 5.67
CA ILE A 431 23.39 2.74 7.12
C ILE A 431 23.96 4.14 7.39
N LYS A 432 25.12 4.48 6.85
CA LYS A 432 25.77 5.79 7.07
C LYS A 432 24.97 6.96 6.51
N LYS A 433 24.23 6.74 5.45
CA LYS A 433 23.29 7.75 4.90
C LYS A 433 22.19 8.12 5.89
N TRP A 434 21.60 7.13 6.58
CA TRP A 434 20.46 7.34 7.46
C TRP A 434 20.83 7.44 8.94
N ILE A 435 22.09 7.09 9.27
CA ILE A 435 22.67 7.21 10.61
C ILE A 435 24.01 7.93 10.48
N PRO A 436 24.00 9.27 10.30
CA PRO A 436 25.21 10.05 10.12
C PRO A 436 26.20 9.94 11.30
N GLU A 437 25.70 9.61 12.48
CA GLU A 437 26.49 9.36 13.69
C GLU A 437 27.51 8.23 13.49
N LEU A 438 27.23 7.28 12.60
CA LEU A 438 28.12 6.16 12.28
C LEU A 438 29.06 6.41 11.08
N SER A 439 29.08 7.61 10.49
CA SER A 439 29.84 7.89 9.26
C SER A 439 31.33 7.57 9.38
N ASN A 440 31.95 7.85 10.54
CA ASN A 440 33.37 7.61 10.80
C ASN A 440 33.67 6.25 11.44
N VAL A 441 32.67 5.39 11.62
CA VAL A 441 32.85 4.06 12.19
C VAL A 441 33.28 3.08 11.09
N ASP A 442 34.21 2.19 11.41
CA ASP A 442 34.61 1.09 10.52
C ASP A 442 33.41 0.21 10.18
N ASN A 443 33.23 -0.14 8.89
CA ASN A 443 32.10 -0.93 8.42
C ASN A 443 31.97 -2.29 9.14
N LYS A 444 33.12 -2.95 9.40
CA LYS A 444 33.13 -4.22 10.13
C LYS A 444 32.64 -4.06 11.57
N HIS A 445 32.85 -2.90 12.17
CA HIS A 445 32.37 -2.58 13.52
C HIS A 445 30.88 -2.24 13.51
N ILE A 446 30.38 -1.58 12.48
CA ILE A 446 28.93 -1.32 12.30
C ILE A 446 28.16 -2.65 12.18
N HIS A 447 28.63 -3.58 11.34
CA HIS A 447 28.00 -4.91 11.17
C HIS A 447 28.04 -5.77 12.44
N LYS A 448 28.87 -5.43 13.41
CA LYS A 448 29.00 -6.11 14.72
C LYS A 448 28.87 -5.10 15.85
N TRP A 449 27.92 -4.17 15.72
CA TRP A 449 27.72 -3.08 16.68
C TRP A 449 27.47 -3.59 18.11
N ASN A 450 26.76 -4.70 18.26
CA ASN A 450 26.54 -5.35 19.56
C ASN A 450 27.82 -5.66 20.33
N ILE A 451 28.94 -5.86 19.66
CA ILE A 451 30.24 -6.14 20.28
C ILE A 451 31.11 -4.86 20.33
N ASN A 452 31.09 -4.10 19.24
CA ASN A 452 32.06 -3.03 19.02
C ASN A 452 31.64 -1.65 19.55
N HIS A 453 30.35 -1.43 19.91
CA HIS A 453 29.89 -0.13 20.45
C HIS A 453 30.76 0.41 21.58
N LYS A 454 31.33 -0.46 22.41
CA LYS A 454 32.21 -0.12 23.54
C LYS A 454 33.50 0.62 23.11
N LYS A 455 33.90 0.51 21.84
CA LYS A 455 35.08 1.21 21.27
C LYS A 455 34.74 2.64 20.83
N TYR A 456 33.48 3.03 20.86
CA TYR A 456 32.96 4.27 20.27
C TYR A 456 32.09 5.02 21.29
N THR A 457 32.63 5.24 22.49
CA THR A 457 31.90 5.86 23.61
C THR A 457 31.47 7.30 23.33
N ASP A 458 32.14 7.99 22.40
CA ASP A 458 31.85 9.37 22.04
C ASP A 458 30.77 9.53 20.97
N ILE A 459 30.32 8.40 20.37
CA ILE A 459 29.29 8.40 19.36
C ILE A 459 27.91 8.37 20.00
N LYS A 460 27.07 9.35 19.63
CA LYS A 460 25.66 9.45 20.11
C LYS A 460 24.73 8.49 19.36
N TYR A 461 25.13 7.24 19.18
CA TYR A 461 24.27 6.20 18.64
C TYR A 461 24.06 5.12 19.72
N PRO A 462 22.82 4.64 19.93
CA PRO A 462 22.51 3.81 21.08
C PRO A 462 23.21 2.43 21.04
N ILE A 463 23.42 1.88 22.22
CA ILE A 463 23.78 0.47 22.40
C ILE A 463 22.56 -0.40 22.00
N PRO A 464 22.75 -1.66 21.57
CA PRO A 464 21.64 -2.55 21.28
C PRO A 464 20.71 -2.73 22.48
N MET A 465 19.43 -2.47 22.27
CA MET A 465 18.40 -2.53 23.34
C MET A 465 18.08 -3.94 23.82
N LEU A 466 18.50 -4.96 23.09
CA LEU A 466 18.28 -6.37 23.40
C LEU A 466 19.40 -7.25 22.79
N GLU A 467 19.49 -8.48 23.27
CA GLU A 467 20.38 -9.50 22.70
C GLU A 467 19.62 -10.40 21.71
N HIS A 468 19.96 -10.29 20.43
CA HIS A 468 19.33 -11.06 19.34
C HIS A 468 19.35 -12.56 19.60
N SER A 469 20.48 -13.12 20.05
CA SER A 469 20.64 -14.55 20.30
C SER A 469 19.66 -15.07 21.36
N GLU A 470 19.42 -14.30 22.42
CA GLU A 470 18.47 -14.65 23.48
C GLU A 470 17.02 -14.57 22.98
N SER A 471 16.67 -13.51 22.27
CA SER A 471 15.34 -13.36 21.66
C SER A 471 14.99 -14.55 20.74
N ILE A 472 15.94 -15.00 19.91
CA ILE A 472 15.77 -16.16 19.03
C ILE A 472 15.49 -17.44 19.81
N LYS A 473 16.21 -17.70 20.90
CA LYS A 473 15.96 -18.89 21.75
C LYS A 473 14.55 -18.87 22.29
N ILE A 474 14.12 -17.73 22.83
CA ILE A 474 12.78 -17.57 23.42
C ILE A 474 11.69 -17.78 22.37
N ILE A 475 11.74 -17.06 21.24
CA ILE A 475 10.70 -17.12 20.21
C ILE A 475 10.58 -18.52 19.58
N LYS A 476 11.71 -19.19 19.31
CA LYS A 476 11.70 -20.58 18.81
C LYS A 476 11.05 -21.54 19.80
N SER A 477 11.33 -21.38 21.11
CA SER A 477 10.69 -22.19 22.17
C SER A 477 9.18 -21.99 22.19
N ILE A 478 8.71 -20.72 22.06
CA ILE A 478 7.28 -20.41 22.02
C ILE A 478 6.61 -21.11 20.82
N PHE A 479 7.16 -20.93 19.61
CA PHE A 479 6.59 -21.55 18.41
C PHE A 479 6.62 -23.08 18.47
N LYS A 480 7.70 -23.69 19.03
CA LYS A 480 7.78 -25.14 19.19
C LYS A 480 6.69 -25.69 20.11
N LYS A 481 6.31 -24.95 21.15
CA LYS A 481 5.22 -25.35 22.08
C LYS A 481 3.82 -25.20 21.44
N LEU A 482 3.69 -24.44 20.35
CA LEU A 482 2.42 -24.22 19.65
C LEU A 482 2.23 -25.15 18.45
N ASN A 483 3.27 -25.86 18.02
CA ASN A 483 3.22 -26.88 16.97
C ASN A 483 2.98 -28.26 17.53
#